data_17aaee35dfaeedbef3cf8e63d53df1c1
#
_entry.id   17aaee35dfaeedbef3cf8e63d53df1c1
#
_cell.length_a   1.000
_cell.length_b   1.000
_cell.length_c   1.000
_cell.angle_alpha   90.00
_cell.angle_beta   90.00
_cell.angle_gamma   90.00
#
_symmetry.space_group_name_H-M   'P 1'
#
loop_
_entity.id
_entity.type
_entity.pdbx_description
1 polymer ?
#
loop_
_entity_poly.entity_id
_entity_poly.type
_entity_poly.pdbx_seq_one_letter_code
_entity_poly.pdbx_strand_id
1 'polypeptide(L)'
;QPDLVENVRLYKGNMPAKYGGRLASVLQTNSVTGDRTSWKINGGIGAVSSKIAFQGPIIKDRLTIAAGGRLSTINWLLQQVQVPDVQNSKVNFYDVQGKLHYWITKNSTAGIQFYNADDKLKLANEVEFGYKTLAASAYFQT
;
A
#
# COMPACT_ATOMS: atom_id res chain seq x y z
N GLN A 1 -2.48 -0.69 0.68
CA GLN A 1 -3.22 -1.96 0.62
C GLN A 1 -3.19 -2.68 1.96
N PRO A 2 -4.35 -2.95 2.61
CA PRO A 2 -4.39 -3.50 3.98
C PRO A 2 -3.71 -4.87 4.14
N ASP A 3 -3.82 -5.75 3.14
CA ASP A 3 -3.28 -7.12 3.22
C ASP A 3 -1.74 -7.18 3.31
N LEU A 4 -1.05 -6.08 3.01
CA LEU A 4 0.41 -5.96 3.07
C LEU A 4 0.87 -5.01 4.18
N VAL A 5 -0.04 -4.63 5.09
CA VAL A 5 0.26 -3.83 6.29
C VAL A 5 0.27 -4.75 7.49
N GLU A 6 1.38 -4.83 8.20
CA GLU A 6 1.53 -5.62 9.42
C GLU A 6 0.98 -4.88 10.62
N ASN A 7 1.38 -3.61 10.78
CA ASN A 7 0.85 -2.76 11.84
C ASN A 7 0.93 -1.27 11.49
N VAL A 8 0.11 -0.49 12.16
CA VAL A 8 0.07 0.97 12.06
C VAL A 8 0.17 1.55 13.47
N ARG A 9 1.09 2.49 13.67
CA ARG A 9 1.27 3.21 14.93
C ARG A 9 1.10 4.70 14.71
N LEU A 10 0.22 5.31 15.48
CA LEU A 10 0.01 6.75 15.48
C LEU A 10 0.62 7.35 16.76
N TYR A 11 1.61 8.20 16.59
CA TYR A 11 2.20 8.98 17.69
C TYR A 11 1.55 10.36 17.70
N LYS A 12 0.79 10.65 18.74
CA LYS A 12 0.18 11.97 18.99
C LYS A 12 0.89 12.63 20.17
N GLY A 13 1.48 13.80 19.94
CA GLY A 13 2.11 14.60 20.99
C GLY A 13 3.53 14.15 21.33
N ASN A 14 3.71 13.23 22.25
CA ASN A 14 5.04 12.82 22.72
C ASN A 14 5.74 11.91 21.69
N MET A 15 6.47 12.52 20.75
CA MET A 15 7.15 11.79 19.68
C MET A 15 8.53 11.32 20.13
N PRO A 16 8.93 10.06 19.83
CA PRO A 16 10.30 9.60 20.00
C PRO A 16 11.28 10.49 19.24
N ALA A 17 12.48 10.71 19.81
CA ALA A 17 13.51 11.60 19.24
C ALA A 17 13.89 11.27 17.78
N LYS A 18 13.74 10.01 17.36
CA LYS A 18 13.98 9.57 15.97
C LYS A 18 13.08 10.23 14.92
N TYR A 19 11.97 10.83 15.32
CA TYR A 19 11.02 11.53 14.44
C TYR A 19 11.09 13.05 14.59
N GLY A 20 12.25 13.60 14.87
CA GLY A 20 12.46 15.04 15.05
C GLY A 20 11.98 15.90 13.88
N GLY A 21 11.74 17.19 14.13
CA GLY A 21 11.35 18.16 13.10
C GLY A 21 9.88 18.14 12.67
N ARG A 22 9.01 17.43 13.37
CA ARG A 22 7.56 17.40 13.13
C ARG A 22 6.81 17.99 14.31
N LEU A 23 5.91 18.94 14.04
CA LEU A 23 5.04 19.58 15.06
C LEU A 23 3.68 18.88 15.21
N ALA A 24 3.32 18.03 14.23
CA ALA A 24 2.07 17.28 14.22
C ALA A 24 2.27 15.82 14.66
N SER A 25 1.33 14.96 14.37
CA SER A 25 1.42 13.52 14.63
C SER A 25 2.27 12.80 13.58
N VAL A 26 2.84 11.65 13.95
CA VAL A 26 3.53 10.72 13.05
C VAL A 26 2.75 9.43 12.94
N LEU A 27 2.41 9.05 11.71
CA LEU A 27 1.83 7.76 11.38
C LEU A 27 2.93 6.84 10.84
N GLN A 28 3.29 5.82 11.61
CA GLN A 28 4.23 4.79 11.19
C GLN A 28 3.44 3.58 10.67
N THR A 29 3.70 3.18 9.43
CA THR A 29 3.14 1.98 8.83
C THR A 29 4.25 0.98 8.56
N ASN A 30 4.13 -0.22 9.10
CA ASN A 30 5.05 -1.31 8.82
C ASN A 30 4.41 -2.30 7.84
N SER A 31 5.14 -2.59 6.76
CA SER A 31 4.72 -3.56 5.76
C SER A 31 5.10 -4.97 6.18
N VAL A 32 4.26 -5.94 5.80
CA VAL A 32 4.52 -7.36 5.97
C VAL A 32 5.89 -7.75 5.39
N THR A 33 6.64 -8.58 6.09
CA THR A 33 7.97 -9.05 5.64
C THR A 33 7.92 -10.25 4.70
N GLY A 34 6.74 -10.86 4.55
CA GLY A 34 6.54 -12.09 3.79
C GLY A 34 6.74 -13.36 4.63
N ASP A 35 6.04 -14.42 4.24
CA ASP A 35 6.17 -15.73 4.89
C ASP A 35 7.47 -16.42 4.45
N ARG A 36 8.18 -17.05 5.40
CA ARG A 36 9.48 -17.68 5.16
C ARG A 36 9.39 -19.11 4.59
N THR A 37 8.23 -19.72 4.74
CA THR A 37 8.04 -21.16 4.53
C THR A 37 7.05 -21.49 3.43
N SER A 38 6.03 -20.67 3.26
CA SER A 38 4.91 -20.93 2.37
C SER A 38 4.47 -19.71 1.59
N TRP A 39 3.94 -19.91 0.41
CA TRP A 39 3.29 -18.89 -0.36
C TRP A 39 1.87 -18.66 0.14
N LYS A 40 1.50 -17.38 0.28
CA LYS A 40 0.14 -16.95 0.61
C LYS A 40 -0.31 -15.96 -0.44
N ILE A 41 -1.51 -16.17 -0.96
CA ILE A 41 -2.12 -15.29 -1.96
C ILE A 41 -3.50 -14.90 -1.44
N ASN A 42 -3.76 -13.60 -1.41
CA ASN A 42 -5.06 -13.03 -1.08
C ASN A 42 -5.54 -12.19 -2.26
N GLY A 43 -6.81 -12.30 -2.60
CA GLY A 43 -7.40 -11.49 -3.64
C GLY A 43 -8.88 -11.27 -3.39
N GLY A 44 -9.42 -10.23 -4.00
CA GLY A 44 -10.83 -9.93 -3.90
C GLY A 44 -11.27 -8.97 -4.99
N ILE A 45 -12.47 -9.21 -5.50
CA ILE A 45 -13.15 -8.34 -6.44
C ILE A 45 -14.31 -7.70 -5.70
N GLY A 46 -14.34 -6.40 -5.66
CA GLY A 46 -15.39 -5.61 -5.01
C GLY A 46 -15.99 -4.56 -5.93
N ALA A 47 -17.15 -4.04 -5.54
CA ALA A 47 -17.84 -2.99 -6.28
C ALA A 47 -17.05 -1.68 -6.35
N VAL A 48 -16.26 -1.38 -5.31
CA VAL A 48 -15.47 -0.15 -5.20
C VAL A 48 -14.04 -0.36 -5.67
N SER A 49 -13.43 -1.50 -5.32
CA SER A 49 -12.05 -1.82 -5.68
C SER A 49 -11.81 -3.32 -5.75
N SER A 50 -10.91 -3.71 -6.63
CA SER A 50 -10.36 -5.05 -6.71
C SER A 50 -8.92 -5.04 -6.25
N LYS A 51 -8.48 -6.12 -5.59
CA LYS A 51 -7.13 -6.23 -5.02
C LYS A 51 -6.55 -7.62 -5.19
N ILE A 52 -5.23 -7.66 -5.23
CA ILE A 52 -4.46 -8.90 -5.14
C ILE A 52 -3.21 -8.65 -4.30
N ALA A 53 -2.86 -9.60 -3.46
CA ALA A 53 -1.63 -9.59 -2.68
C ALA A 53 -1.06 -10.99 -2.62
N PHE A 54 0.26 -11.10 -2.65
CA PHE A 54 0.96 -12.35 -2.47
C PHE A 54 2.20 -12.13 -1.61
N GLN A 55 2.57 -13.15 -0.87
CA GLN A 55 3.77 -13.17 -0.07
C GLN A 55 4.32 -14.60 0.04
N GLY A 56 5.63 -14.71 0.11
CA GLY A 56 6.26 -16.02 0.24
C GLY A 56 7.78 -15.98 0.09
N PRO A 57 8.44 -17.16 0.24
CA PRO A 57 9.87 -17.26 0.12
C PRO A 57 10.32 -17.33 -1.35
N ILE A 58 11.25 -16.45 -1.73
CA ILE A 58 12.05 -16.61 -2.96
C ILE A 58 13.18 -17.62 -2.67
N ILE A 59 13.83 -17.45 -1.51
CA ILE A 59 14.80 -18.42 -0.98
C ILE A 59 14.31 -18.78 0.42
N LYS A 60 13.99 -20.05 0.62
CA LYS A 60 13.48 -20.56 1.89
C LYS A 60 14.35 -20.10 3.06
N ASP A 61 13.72 -19.59 4.09
CA ASP A 61 14.32 -19.07 5.33
C ASP A 61 15.26 -17.86 5.18
N ARG A 62 15.55 -17.39 3.96
CA ARG A 62 16.52 -16.32 3.72
C ARG A 62 15.99 -15.11 2.99
N LEU A 63 15.21 -15.29 1.92
CA LEU A 63 14.71 -14.16 1.12
C LEU A 63 13.22 -14.33 0.89
N THR A 64 12.46 -13.33 1.29
CA THR A 64 11.02 -13.28 1.08
C THR A 64 10.62 -12.09 0.22
N ILE A 65 9.49 -12.25 -0.44
CA ILE A 65 8.78 -11.18 -1.12
C ILE A 65 7.38 -11.04 -0.53
N ALA A 66 6.92 -9.80 -0.42
CA ALA A 66 5.52 -9.48 -0.22
C ALA A 66 5.16 -8.38 -1.20
N ALA A 67 4.18 -8.60 -2.06
CA ALA A 67 3.80 -7.62 -3.06
C ALA A 67 2.30 -7.71 -3.37
N GLY A 68 1.75 -6.61 -3.87
CA GLY A 68 0.35 -6.59 -4.27
C GLY A 68 -0.08 -5.22 -4.77
N GLY A 69 -1.28 -5.19 -5.29
CA GLY A 69 -1.88 -3.98 -5.82
C GLY A 69 -3.38 -3.96 -5.65
N ARG A 70 -3.92 -2.78 -5.78
CA ARG A 70 -5.34 -2.50 -5.75
C ARG A 70 -5.66 -1.50 -6.86
N LEU A 71 -6.82 -1.65 -7.45
CA LEU A 71 -7.34 -0.71 -8.45
C LEU A 71 -8.82 -0.44 -8.21
N SER A 72 -9.27 0.74 -8.61
CA SER A 72 -10.68 1.12 -8.54
C SER A 72 -11.52 0.35 -9.56
N THR A 73 -12.70 -0.11 -9.12
CA THR A 73 -13.72 -0.74 -9.96
C THR A 73 -15.04 0.03 -9.90
N ILE A 74 -15.09 1.13 -9.16
CA ILE A 74 -16.33 1.85 -8.84
C ILE A 74 -17.01 2.51 -10.05
N ASN A 75 -16.27 2.79 -11.12
CA ASN A 75 -16.83 3.55 -12.25
C ASN A 75 -18.04 2.86 -12.91
N TRP A 76 -18.07 1.52 -12.94
CA TRP A 76 -19.22 0.81 -13.45
C TRP A 76 -20.47 1.02 -12.59
N LEU A 77 -20.28 1.16 -11.26
CA LEU A 77 -21.38 1.42 -10.33
C LEU A 77 -21.88 2.87 -10.45
N LEU A 78 -20.99 3.83 -10.63
CA LEU A 78 -21.36 5.24 -10.83
C LEU A 78 -22.25 5.42 -12.06
N GLN A 79 -22.01 4.66 -13.11
CA GLN A 79 -22.82 4.68 -14.35
C GLN A 79 -24.24 4.13 -14.16
N GLN A 80 -24.51 3.37 -13.11
CA GLN A 80 -25.85 2.82 -12.82
C GLN A 80 -26.71 3.80 -12.00
N VAL A 81 -26.11 4.84 -11.43
CA VAL A 81 -26.83 5.82 -10.61
C VAL A 81 -27.55 6.81 -11.54
N GLN A 82 -28.85 6.99 -11.36
CA GLN A 82 -29.68 7.88 -12.19
C GLN A 82 -29.58 9.35 -11.77
N VAL A 83 -28.38 9.82 -11.48
CA VAL A 83 -28.09 11.24 -11.16
C VAL A 83 -27.02 11.69 -12.14
N PRO A 84 -27.28 12.67 -13.02
CA PRO A 84 -26.38 13.08 -14.10
C PRO A 84 -24.98 13.46 -13.63
N ASP A 85 -24.84 14.16 -12.51
CA ASP A 85 -23.56 14.57 -11.97
C ASP A 85 -22.73 13.38 -11.47
N VAL A 86 -23.38 12.34 -10.94
CA VAL A 86 -22.73 11.09 -10.51
C VAL A 86 -22.29 10.26 -11.71
N GLN A 87 -23.16 10.12 -12.72
CA GLN A 87 -22.83 9.36 -13.93
C GLN A 87 -21.65 9.96 -14.71
N ASN A 88 -21.52 11.30 -14.71
CA ASN A 88 -20.44 12.01 -15.38
C ASN A 88 -19.17 12.10 -14.53
N SER A 89 -19.22 11.64 -13.28
CA SER A 89 -18.06 11.60 -12.41
C SER A 89 -17.24 10.33 -12.67
N LYS A 90 -15.91 10.43 -12.48
CA LYS A 90 -14.98 9.31 -12.61
C LYS A 90 -14.04 9.27 -11.42
N VAL A 91 -13.91 8.08 -10.84
CA VAL A 91 -12.99 7.81 -9.73
C VAL A 91 -12.03 6.72 -10.16
N ASN A 92 -10.78 7.09 -10.38
CA ASN A 92 -9.72 6.14 -10.73
C ASN A 92 -8.63 6.22 -9.68
N PHE A 93 -8.37 5.11 -9.04
CA PHE A 93 -7.21 4.98 -8.17
C PHE A 93 -6.57 3.61 -8.37
N TYR A 94 -5.28 3.57 -8.23
CA TYR A 94 -4.54 2.34 -8.06
C TYR A 94 -3.42 2.52 -7.05
N ASP A 95 -3.08 1.49 -6.36
CA ASP A 95 -1.86 1.40 -5.57
C ASP A 95 -1.15 0.06 -5.79
N VAL A 96 0.16 0.11 -5.87
CA VAL A 96 1.04 -1.05 -5.98
C VAL A 96 2.14 -0.90 -4.95
N GLN A 97 2.41 -1.97 -4.22
CA GLN A 97 3.51 -1.99 -3.26
C GLN A 97 4.23 -3.32 -3.29
N GLY A 98 5.49 -3.29 -2.92
CA GLY A 98 6.31 -4.48 -2.83
C GLY A 98 7.45 -4.30 -1.84
N LYS A 99 7.83 -5.41 -1.20
CA LYS A 99 8.92 -5.48 -0.25
C LYS A 99 9.70 -6.77 -0.48
N LEU A 100 11.02 -6.64 -0.54
CA LEU A 100 11.95 -7.75 -0.42
C LEU A 100 12.63 -7.67 0.94
N HIS A 101 12.69 -8.79 1.65
CA HIS A 101 13.33 -8.86 2.95
C HIS A 101 14.31 -10.04 2.97
N TYR A 102 15.55 -9.77 3.36
CA TYR A 102 16.63 -10.74 3.35
C TYR A 102 17.24 -10.89 4.76
N TRP A 103 17.26 -12.13 5.27
CA TRP A 103 17.97 -12.50 6.50
C TRP A 103 19.41 -12.88 6.17
N ILE A 104 20.34 -11.99 6.47
CA ILE A 104 21.78 -12.18 6.23
C ILE A 104 22.32 -13.16 7.26
N THR A 105 21.99 -12.92 8.53
CA THR A 105 22.31 -13.79 9.68
C THR A 105 21.09 -13.90 10.58
N LYS A 106 21.22 -14.58 11.73
CA LYS A 106 20.14 -14.63 12.74
C LYS A 106 19.79 -13.27 13.31
N ASN A 107 20.75 -12.33 13.35
CA ASN A 107 20.60 -11.02 13.97
C ASN A 107 20.64 -9.87 12.95
N SER A 108 21.02 -10.14 11.68
CA SER A 108 21.17 -9.09 10.68
C SER A 108 20.22 -9.31 9.51
N THR A 109 19.48 -8.27 9.18
CA THR A 109 18.50 -8.26 8.08
C THR A 109 18.69 -7.05 7.19
N ALA A 110 18.33 -7.19 5.93
CA ALA A 110 18.27 -6.10 4.97
C ALA A 110 16.97 -6.18 4.16
N GLY A 111 16.54 -5.07 3.64
CA GLY A 111 15.38 -5.07 2.77
C GLY A 111 15.22 -3.81 1.98
N ILE A 112 14.43 -3.92 0.92
CA ILE A 112 13.97 -2.82 0.09
C ILE A 112 12.48 -2.88 -0.03
N GLN A 113 11.86 -1.71 -0.11
CA GLN A 113 10.43 -1.59 -0.34
C GLN A 113 10.12 -0.43 -1.26
N PHE A 114 9.05 -0.56 -2.01
CA PHE A 114 8.51 0.49 -2.83
C PHE A 114 7.00 0.58 -2.68
N TYR A 115 6.47 1.76 -2.93
CA TYR A 115 5.05 2.07 -2.99
C TYR A 115 4.80 3.07 -4.12
N ASN A 116 3.81 2.79 -4.95
CA ASN A 116 3.33 3.71 -5.97
C ASN A 116 1.81 3.77 -5.92
N ALA A 117 1.25 4.97 -5.97
CA ALA A 117 -0.18 5.19 -6.05
C ALA A 117 -0.49 6.38 -6.96
N ASP A 118 -1.61 6.31 -7.63
CA ASP A 118 -2.20 7.40 -8.44
C ASP A 118 -3.70 7.43 -8.15
N ASP A 119 -4.17 8.56 -7.62
CA ASP A 119 -5.57 8.82 -7.31
C ASP A 119 -6.05 9.96 -8.20
N LYS A 120 -7.14 9.73 -8.94
CA LYS A 120 -7.78 10.73 -9.79
C LYS A 120 -9.28 10.74 -9.56
N LEU A 121 -9.78 11.91 -9.25
CA LEU A 121 -11.20 12.18 -9.09
C LEU A 121 -11.60 13.26 -10.09
N LYS A 122 -12.56 12.96 -10.96
CA LYS A 122 -13.20 13.92 -11.84
C LYS A 122 -14.68 14.01 -11.48
N LEU A 123 -15.12 15.19 -11.11
CA LEU A 123 -16.51 15.46 -10.75
C LEU A 123 -17.22 16.18 -11.92
N ALA A 124 -18.28 15.56 -12.46
CA ALA A 124 -19.23 16.15 -13.42
C ALA A 124 -18.60 17.02 -14.53
N ASN A 125 -17.44 16.65 -15.06
CA ASN A 125 -16.65 17.37 -16.08
C ASN A 125 -16.08 18.75 -15.66
N GLU A 126 -16.31 19.23 -14.44
CA GLU A 126 -15.91 20.57 -14.03
C GLU A 126 -14.63 20.64 -13.19
N VAL A 127 -14.39 19.64 -12.34
CA VAL A 127 -13.24 19.65 -11.41
C VAL A 127 -12.51 18.33 -11.46
N GLU A 128 -11.22 18.38 -11.70
CA GLU A 128 -10.33 17.21 -11.67
C GLU A 128 -9.29 17.36 -10.56
N PHE A 129 -9.24 16.39 -9.66
CA PHE A 129 -8.22 16.28 -8.63
C PHE A 129 -7.37 15.04 -8.89
N GLY A 130 -6.07 15.19 -8.78
CA GLY A 130 -5.14 14.08 -8.89
C GLY A 130 -4.04 14.14 -7.84
N TYR A 131 -3.68 12.98 -7.29
CA TYR A 131 -2.57 12.84 -6.36
C TYR A 131 -1.74 11.61 -6.71
N LYS A 132 -0.42 11.80 -6.82
CA LYS A 132 0.53 10.71 -7.07
C LYS A 132 1.51 10.58 -5.94
N THR A 133 1.73 9.34 -5.52
CA THR A 133 2.73 9.01 -4.52
C THR A 133 3.71 8.00 -5.09
N LEU A 134 4.99 8.29 -4.95
CA LEU A 134 6.07 7.33 -5.19
C LEU A 134 6.98 7.35 -3.97
N ALA A 135 7.16 6.21 -3.35
CA ALA A 135 8.07 6.05 -2.22
C ALA A 135 8.91 4.79 -2.39
N ALA A 136 10.18 4.90 -2.10
CA ALA A 136 11.08 3.75 -2.03
C ALA A 136 12.00 3.92 -0.82
N SER A 137 12.31 2.82 -0.17
CA SER A 137 13.27 2.81 0.94
C SER A 137 14.05 1.51 0.99
N ALA A 138 15.28 1.60 1.49
CA ALA A 138 16.09 0.47 1.85
C ALA A 138 16.46 0.57 3.33
N TYR A 139 16.61 -0.56 3.98
CA TYR A 139 17.01 -0.62 5.39
C TYR A 139 17.97 -1.76 5.63
N PHE A 140 18.80 -1.58 6.63
CA PHE A 140 19.68 -2.60 7.20
C PHE A 140 19.54 -2.54 8.71
N GLN A 141 19.43 -3.68 9.35
CA GLN A 141 19.31 -3.82 10.80
C GLN A 141 20.23 -4.93 11.29
N THR A 142 20.93 -4.68 12.35
CA THR A 142 21.88 -5.62 12.99
C THR A 142 21.62 -5.66 14.47
#